data_14a8c3c5659e8d16507ca292997cb559
#
_entry.id   14a8c3c5659e8d16507ca292997cb559
#
_cell.length_a   1.000
_cell.length_b   1.000
_cell.length_c   1.000
_cell.angle_alpha   90.00
_cell.angle_beta   90.00
_cell.angle_gamma   90.00
#
_symmetry.space_group_name_H-M   'P 1'
#
loop_
_entity.id
_entity.type
_entity.pdbx_description
1 polymer ?
#
loop_
_entity_poly.entity_id
_entity_poly.type
_entity_poly.pdbx_seq_one_letter_code
_entity_poly.pdbx_strand_id
1 'polypeptide(L)'
;MSGGPQRVVLLHGIWMVGLTMRRFAQRLEAMGFAPEIFGYPSITGGPQAAVDGLLAQLHRGGPAHLVGHSLGGLIALQALAQAPDLPVGRVVCLGSPVCGSGAAAALSRWPISRLYFGRSADILLTGCAQWPPQVEVGMVAGRVPRGLGALFARFEGPHDGTVAVAETRAPGLADHVVVEASHSGLLFSSQAVVQTAAFLRAGRFAR
;
A
#
# COMPACT_ATOMS: atom_id res chain seq x y z
N MET A 1 -26.01 -9.49 15.10
CA MET A 1 -26.20 -8.20 14.41
C MET A 1 -25.32 -8.25 13.16
N SER A 2 -25.88 -8.52 11.99
CA SER A 2 -25.18 -8.49 10.72
C SER A 2 -24.96 -7.03 10.35
N GLY A 3 -23.79 -6.50 10.72
CA GLY A 3 -23.35 -5.21 10.21
C GLY A 3 -23.27 -5.29 8.69
N GLY A 4 -23.67 -4.21 7.97
CA GLY A 4 -23.54 -4.11 6.52
C GLY A 4 -22.07 -4.30 6.06
N PRO A 5 -21.80 -4.36 4.74
CA PRO A 5 -20.46 -4.60 4.22
C PRO A 5 -19.47 -3.55 4.74
N GLN A 6 -18.30 -4.01 5.18
CA GLN A 6 -17.26 -3.12 5.72
C GLN A 6 -16.66 -2.26 4.62
N ARG A 7 -16.67 -0.95 4.80
CA ARG A 7 -16.08 0.02 3.89
C ARG A 7 -14.57 -0.15 3.81
N VAL A 8 -14.00 -0.17 2.60
CA VAL A 8 -12.55 -0.29 2.36
C VAL A 8 -12.11 0.75 1.33
N VAL A 9 -11.22 1.66 1.70
CA VAL A 9 -10.64 2.64 0.77
C VAL A 9 -9.35 2.09 0.18
N LEU A 10 -9.28 2.05 -1.16
CA LEU A 10 -8.18 1.48 -1.93
C LEU A 10 -7.32 2.58 -2.54
N LEU A 11 -6.00 2.54 -2.29
CA LEU A 11 -5.01 3.51 -2.80
C LEU A 11 -4.05 2.83 -3.77
N HIS A 12 -3.88 3.41 -4.96
CA HIS A 12 -2.97 2.89 -5.98
C HIS A 12 -1.50 3.31 -5.77
N GLY A 13 -0.58 2.70 -6.51
CA GLY A 13 0.84 3.03 -6.49
C GLY A 13 1.23 4.22 -7.40
N ILE A 14 2.54 4.51 -7.43
CA ILE A 14 3.11 5.49 -8.35
C ILE A 14 2.91 5.06 -9.81
N TRP A 15 2.77 6.01 -10.72
CA TRP A 15 2.47 5.77 -12.16
C TRP A 15 1.16 5.02 -12.44
N MET A 16 0.33 4.85 -11.42
CA MET A 16 -0.96 4.20 -11.54
C MET A 16 -2.09 5.23 -11.44
N VAL A 17 -3.25 4.82 -11.87
CA VAL A 17 -4.52 5.53 -11.69
C VAL A 17 -5.50 4.64 -10.95
N GLY A 18 -6.52 5.21 -10.33
CA GLY A 18 -7.49 4.43 -9.54
C GLY A 18 -8.07 3.22 -10.28
N LEU A 19 -8.18 3.30 -11.62
CA LEU A 19 -8.65 2.20 -12.47
C LEU A 19 -7.85 0.89 -12.28
N THR A 20 -6.55 0.96 -11.97
CA THR A 20 -5.71 -0.22 -11.74
C THR A 20 -6.15 -1.05 -10.53
N MET A 21 -6.84 -0.42 -9.57
CA MET A 21 -7.37 -1.09 -8.37
C MET A 21 -8.73 -1.78 -8.61
N ARG A 22 -9.37 -1.58 -9.76
CA ARG A 22 -10.74 -2.07 -10.01
C ARG A 22 -10.89 -3.58 -9.85
N ARG A 23 -9.95 -4.36 -10.39
CA ARG A 23 -10.03 -5.82 -10.30
C ARG A 23 -9.84 -6.31 -8.87
N PHE A 24 -8.98 -5.66 -8.10
CA PHE A 24 -8.79 -5.95 -6.69
C PHE A 24 -10.05 -5.58 -5.90
N ALA A 25 -10.64 -4.41 -6.18
CA ALA A 25 -11.91 -3.96 -5.60
C ALA A 25 -13.04 -4.96 -5.84
N GLN A 26 -13.30 -5.35 -7.09
CA GLN A 26 -14.34 -6.32 -7.45
C GLN A 26 -14.21 -7.64 -6.69
N ARG A 27 -12.97 -8.10 -6.47
CA ARG A 27 -12.73 -9.33 -5.70
C ARG A 27 -13.00 -9.16 -4.21
N LEU A 28 -12.68 -8.01 -3.62
CA LEU A 28 -13.02 -7.69 -2.24
C LEU A 28 -14.54 -7.54 -2.08
N GLU A 29 -15.21 -6.93 -3.06
CA GLU A 29 -16.68 -6.82 -3.10
C GLU A 29 -17.34 -8.21 -3.10
N ALA A 30 -16.85 -9.13 -3.94
CA ALA A 30 -17.31 -10.51 -3.97
C ALA A 30 -17.06 -11.25 -2.64
N MET A 31 -16.17 -10.75 -1.80
CA MET A 31 -15.91 -11.25 -0.45
C MET A 31 -16.69 -10.50 0.65
N GLY A 32 -17.66 -9.63 0.27
CA GLY A 32 -18.56 -8.96 1.20
C GLY A 32 -18.04 -7.64 1.79
N PHE A 33 -17.02 -7.02 1.20
CA PHE A 33 -16.58 -5.66 1.53
C PHE A 33 -17.28 -4.63 0.62
N ALA A 34 -17.21 -3.35 1.04
CA ALA A 34 -17.65 -2.20 0.23
C ALA A 34 -16.41 -1.36 -0.17
N PRO A 35 -15.72 -1.73 -1.28
CA PRO A 35 -14.51 -1.04 -1.69
C PRO A 35 -14.81 0.29 -2.40
N GLU A 36 -14.06 1.32 -2.02
CA GLU A 36 -14.02 2.62 -2.65
C GLU A 36 -12.61 2.90 -3.17
N ILE A 37 -12.46 3.34 -4.41
CA ILE A 37 -11.16 3.66 -4.97
C ILE A 37 -10.86 5.14 -4.75
N PHE A 38 -9.78 5.42 -4.01
CA PHE A 38 -9.23 6.76 -3.87
C PHE A 38 -8.20 7.01 -4.96
N GLY A 39 -8.56 7.86 -5.92
CA GLY A 39 -7.66 8.30 -6.99
C GLY A 39 -6.94 9.60 -6.62
N TYR A 40 -5.64 9.67 -6.88
CA TYR A 40 -4.82 10.86 -6.64
C TYR A 40 -3.71 10.98 -7.68
N PRO A 41 -3.22 12.19 -8.00
CA PRO A 41 -2.14 12.40 -8.97
C PRO A 41 -0.78 12.06 -8.34
N SER A 42 -0.40 10.77 -8.41
CA SER A 42 0.78 10.21 -7.72
C SER A 42 2.14 10.81 -8.14
N ILE A 43 2.21 11.48 -9.30
CA ILE A 43 3.43 12.11 -9.83
C ILE A 43 3.43 13.61 -9.59
N THR A 44 2.36 14.30 -9.95
CA THR A 44 2.30 15.77 -9.98
C THR A 44 1.75 16.37 -8.69
N GLY A 45 0.85 15.68 -7.99
CA GLY A 45 0.20 16.17 -6.77
C GLY A 45 1.09 16.14 -5.52
N GLY A 46 1.98 15.16 -5.44
CA GLY A 46 2.82 14.92 -4.27
C GLY A 46 2.09 14.19 -3.12
N PRO A 47 2.85 13.68 -2.14
CA PRO A 47 2.31 12.88 -1.05
C PRO A 47 1.35 13.66 -0.16
N GLN A 48 1.67 14.92 0.19
CA GLN A 48 0.85 15.72 1.09
C GLN A 48 -0.55 15.99 0.53
N ALA A 49 -0.66 16.36 -0.75
CA ALA A 49 -1.97 16.56 -1.38
C ALA A 49 -2.80 15.27 -1.41
N ALA A 50 -2.16 14.11 -1.58
CA ALA A 50 -2.82 12.81 -1.50
C ALA A 50 -3.29 12.50 -0.06
N VAL A 51 -2.47 12.79 0.94
CA VAL A 51 -2.82 12.67 2.36
C VAL A 51 -4.02 13.55 2.69
N ASP A 52 -3.97 14.84 2.35
CA ASP A 52 -5.06 15.80 2.62
C ASP A 52 -6.39 15.35 1.98
N GLY A 53 -6.32 14.87 0.73
CA GLY A 53 -7.48 14.32 0.03
C GLY A 53 -8.04 13.06 0.70
N LEU A 54 -7.17 12.16 1.15
CA LEU A 54 -7.56 10.95 1.87
C LEU A 54 -8.21 11.28 3.23
N LEU A 55 -7.61 12.20 3.99
CA LEU A 55 -8.17 12.70 5.25
C LEU A 55 -9.58 13.24 5.05
N ALA A 56 -9.76 14.10 4.03
CA ALA A 56 -11.07 14.65 3.70
C ALA A 56 -12.08 13.57 3.31
N GLN A 57 -11.69 12.53 2.59
CA GLN A 57 -12.57 11.41 2.23
C GLN A 57 -12.95 10.57 3.46
N LEU A 58 -12.00 10.29 4.34
CA LEU A 58 -12.24 9.49 5.55
C LEU A 58 -13.18 10.21 6.53
N HIS A 59 -12.98 11.52 6.74
CA HIS A 59 -13.85 12.32 7.61
C HIS A 59 -15.31 12.35 7.09
N ARG A 60 -15.51 12.45 5.77
CA ARG A 60 -16.86 12.46 5.20
C ARG A 60 -17.54 11.10 5.18
N GLY A 61 -16.76 10.05 4.99
CA GLY A 61 -17.30 8.70 4.73
C GLY A 61 -17.50 7.82 5.97
N GLY A 62 -17.05 8.25 7.14
CA GLY A 62 -17.11 7.44 8.38
C GLY A 62 -16.10 6.28 8.41
N PRO A 63 -16.29 5.32 9.35
CA PRO A 63 -15.33 4.24 9.58
C PRO A 63 -14.99 3.43 8.32
N ALA A 64 -13.71 3.14 8.12
CA ALA A 64 -13.22 2.36 6.98
C ALA A 64 -11.97 1.56 7.33
N HIS A 65 -11.69 0.55 6.52
CA HIS A 65 -10.36 -0.04 6.39
C HIS A 65 -9.61 0.64 5.24
N LEU A 66 -8.27 0.54 5.23
CA LEU A 66 -7.45 1.01 4.12
C LEU A 66 -6.70 -0.15 3.47
N VAL A 67 -6.56 -0.11 2.16
CA VAL A 67 -5.67 -1.01 1.42
C VAL A 67 -4.85 -0.18 0.45
N GLY A 68 -3.53 -0.16 0.63
CA GLY A 68 -2.64 0.64 -0.19
C GLY A 68 -1.62 -0.21 -0.93
N HIS A 69 -1.52 -0.03 -2.26
CA HIS A 69 -0.48 -0.66 -3.06
C HIS A 69 0.73 0.26 -3.19
N SER A 70 1.94 -0.26 -2.87
CA SER A 70 3.19 0.47 -3.05
C SER A 70 3.16 1.85 -2.36
N LEU A 71 3.31 2.95 -3.11
CA LEU A 71 3.15 4.32 -2.62
C LEU A 71 1.82 4.53 -1.89
N GLY A 72 0.72 3.91 -2.34
CA GLY A 72 -0.59 4.05 -1.70
C GLY A 72 -0.61 3.58 -0.24
N GLY A 73 0.18 2.56 0.11
CA GLY A 73 0.34 2.14 1.50
C GLY A 73 1.10 3.18 2.34
N LEU A 74 2.13 3.80 1.78
CA LEU A 74 2.87 4.87 2.46
C LEU A 74 1.99 6.11 2.70
N ILE A 75 1.15 6.49 1.72
CA ILE A 75 0.16 7.58 1.87
C ILE A 75 -0.85 7.25 2.98
N ALA A 76 -1.35 6.02 3.04
CA ALA A 76 -2.28 5.58 4.07
C ALA A 76 -1.65 5.68 5.48
N LEU A 77 -0.41 5.21 5.64
CA LEU A 77 0.31 5.28 6.92
C LEU A 77 0.65 6.72 7.31
N GLN A 78 1.05 7.55 6.35
CA GLN A 78 1.32 8.97 6.61
C GLN A 78 0.05 9.72 7.03
N ALA A 79 -1.10 9.42 6.44
CA ALA A 79 -2.38 9.99 6.86
C ALA A 79 -2.72 9.64 8.32
N LEU A 80 -2.50 8.38 8.71
CA LEU A 80 -2.67 7.95 10.10
C LEU A 80 -1.70 8.61 11.07
N ALA A 81 -0.44 8.82 10.66
CA ALA A 81 0.55 9.51 11.48
C ALA A 81 0.18 10.99 11.71
N GLN A 82 -0.44 11.64 10.72
CA GLN A 82 -0.89 13.05 10.81
C GLN A 82 -2.22 13.20 11.56
N ALA A 83 -3.09 12.21 11.52
CA ALA A 83 -4.41 12.23 12.16
C ALA A 83 -4.67 10.88 12.87
N PRO A 84 -4.13 10.69 14.07
CA PRO A 84 -4.20 9.41 14.79
C PRO A 84 -5.62 9.01 15.20
N ASP A 85 -6.55 9.95 15.27
CA ASP A 85 -7.95 9.73 15.67
C ASP A 85 -8.89 9.41 14.48
N LEU A 86 -8.33 9.18 13.30
CA LEU A 86 -9.11 8.77 12.13
C LEU A 86 -9.90 7.49 12.42
N PRO A 87 -11.15 7.38 11.94
CA PRO A 87 -11.97 6.19 12.12
C PRO A 87 -11.53 5.06 11.18
N VAL A 88 -10.27 4.66 11.30
CA VAL A 88 -9.67 3.57 10.52
C VAL A 88 -9.54 2.32 11.37
N GLY A 89 -10.17 1.23 10.92
CA GLY A 89 -10.11 -0.04 11.63
C GLY A 89 -8.78 -0.77 11.41
N ARG A 90 -8.48 -1.14 10.18
CA ARG A 90 -7.25 -1.88 9.79
C ARG A 90 -6.67 -1.36 8.50
N VAL A 91 -5.38 -1.55 8.34
CA VAL A 91 -4.66 -1.21 7.10
C VAL A 91 -3.96 -2.45 6.54
N VAL A 92 -4.07 -2.67 5.24
CA VAL A 92 -3.24 -3.64 4.52
C VAL A 92 -2.38 -2.92 3.50
N CYS A 93 -1.08 -3.07 3.63
CA CYS A 93 -0.10 -2.60 2.64
C CYS A 93 0.25 -3.75 1.68
N LEU A 94 0.19 -3.49 0.37
CA LEU A 94 0.55 -4.43 -0.68
C LEU A 94 1.88 -3.97 -1.31
N GLY A 95 2.98 -4.63 -0.95
CA GLY A 95 4.30 -4.33 -1.49
C GLY A 95 4.80 -2.91 -1.20
N SER A 96 4.40 -2.30 -0.09
CA SER A 96 4.84 -0.95 0.28
C SER A 96 6.20 -0.98 0.96
N PRO A 97 7.19 -0.17 0.50
CA PRO A 97 8.52 -0.12 1.10
C PRO A 97 8.51 0.77 2.35
N VAL A 98 7.99 0.24 3.46
CA VAL A 98 7.79 1.00 4.72
C VAL A 98 9.10 1.44 5.37
N CYS A 99 10.21 0.77 5.06
CA CYS A 99 11.56 1.14 5.49
C CYS A 99 12.36 1.92 4.42
N GLY A 100 11.70 2.43 3.39
CA GLY A 100 12.32 3.02 2.21
C GLY A 100 12.64 1.99 1.13
N SER A 101 12.81 2.45 -0.11
CA SER A 101 13.03 1.61 -1.29
C SER A 101 14.46 1.73 -1.80
N GLY A 102 15.20 0.62 -1.79
CA GLY A 102 16.53 0.52 -2.39
C GLY A 102 16.49 0.76 -3.91
N ALA A 103 15.41 0.34 -4.58
CA ALA A 103 15.22 0.64 -6.00
C ALA A 103 15.04 2.14 -6.23
N ALA A 104 14.29 2.84 -5.37
CA ALA A 104 14.16 4.30 -5.43
C ALA A 104 15.51 4.97 -5.14
N ALA A 105 16.26 4.50 -4.16
CA ALA A 105 17.59 5.00 -3.83
C ALA A 105 18.60 4.78 -4.97
N ALA A 106 18.59 3.63 -5.63
CA ALA A 106 19.43 3.36 -6.80
C ALA A 106 19.09 4.30 -7.96
N LEU A 107 17.80 4.46 -8.27
CA LEU A 107 17.34 5.30 -9.36
C LEU A 107 17.53 6.80 -9.07
N SER A 108 17.48 7.24 -7.80
CA SER A 108 17.67 8.64 -7.41
C SER A 108 19.04 9.20 -7.79
N ARG A 109 20.03 8.34 -8.02
CA ARG A 109 21.38 8.71 -8.51
C ARG A 109 21.38 9.17 -9.97
N TRP A 110 20.30 8.94 -10.70
CA TRP A 110 20.18 9.29 -12.12
C TRP A 110 19.36 10.56 -12.29
N PRO A 111 19.74 11.47 -13.21
CA PRO A 111 19.00 12.72 -13.42
C PRO A 111 17.52 12.53 -13.75
N ILE A 112 17.16 11.41 -14.39
CA ILE A 112 15.79 11.05 -14.77
C ILE A 112 14.89 10.73 -13.54
N SER A 113 15.46 10.51 -12.37
CA SER A 113 14.72 10.14 -11.17
C SER A 113 13.65 11.18 -10.78
N ARG A 114 13.95 12.47 -10.96
CA ARG A 114 13.00 13.55 -10.70
C ARG A 114 11.76 13.45 -11.60
N LEU A 115 11.94 13.05 -12.85
CA LEU A 115 10.83 12.84 -13.78
C LEU A 115 10.05 11.56 -13.41
N TYR A 116 10.76 10.52 -12.95
CA TYR A 116 10.15 9.23 -12.61
C TYR A 116 9.37 9.27 -11.29
N PHE A 117 9.92 9.83 -10.24
CA PHE A 117 9.26 9.88 -8.92
C PHE A 117 8.42 11.13 -8.70
N GLY A 118 8.65 12.18 -9.48
CA GLY A 118 7.98 13.47 -9.30
C GLY A 118 8.15 13.97 -7.86
N ARG A 119 7.05 14.40 -7.27
CA ARG A 119 7.00 14.88 -5.88
C ARG A 119 6.94 13.76 -4.84
N SER A 120 6.85 12.50 -5.25
CA SER A 120 6.77 11.35 -4.34
C SER A 120 8.14 10.71 -4.04
N ALA A 121 9.25 11.34 -4.48
CA ALA A 121 10.59 10.81 -4.27
C ALA A 121 10.92 10.60 -2.78
N ASP A 122 10.71 11.62 -1.97
CA ASP A 122 11.12 11.61 -0.55
C ASP A 122 10.44 10.48 0.24
N ILE A 123 9.13 10.33 0.12
CA ILE A 123 8.40 9.28 0.83
C ILE A 123 8.79 7.86 0.35
N LEU A 124 9.14 7.69 -0.91
CA LEU A 124 9.64 6.42 -1.43
C LEU A 124 11.06 6.11 -0.94
N LEU A 125 11.88 7.13 -0.73
CA LEU A 125 13.24 6.97 -0.21
C LEU A 125 13.26 6.71 1.28
N THR A 126 12.43 7.42 2.05
CA THR A 126 12.43 7.33 3.52
C THR A 126 11.47 6.27 4.05
N GLY A 127 10.42 5.94 3.31
CA GLY A 127 9.34 5.09 3.79
C GLY A 127 8.43 5.79 4.80
N CYS A 128 7.60 5.01 5.48
CA CYS A 128 6.77 5.43 6.61
C CYS A 128 6.58 4.24 7.55
N ALA A 129 7.37 4.15 8.59
CA ALA A 129 7.35 3.06 9.57
C ALA A 129 6.70 3.46 10.90
N GLN A 130 5.98 4.57 10.94
CA GLN A 130 5.30 5.06 12.14
C GLN A 130 3.81 5.25 11.86
N TRP A 131 2.99 4.69 12.71
CA TRP A 131 1.53 4.83 12.73
C TRP A 131 1.02 4.65 14.16
N PRO A 132 -0.23 5.08 14.46
CA PRO A 132 -0.82 4.92 15.78
C PRO A 132 -0.90 3.44 16.19
N PRO A 133 -0.47 3.07 17.42
CA PRO A 133 -0.39 1.67 17.85
C PRO A 133 -1.74 0.97 17.97
N GLN A 134 -2.84 1.73 18.04
CA GLN A 134 -4.19 1.20 18.03
C GLN A 134 -4.67 0.71 16.67
N VAL A 135 -3.98 1.06 15.59
CA VAL A 135 -4.33 0.63 14.23
C VAL A 135 -3.49 -0.59 13.84
N GLU A 136 -4.15 -1.71 13.61
CA GLU A 136 -3.50 -2.92 13.13
C GLU A 136 -3.11 -2.77 11.66
N VAL A 137 -1.82 -2.89 11.36
CA VAL A 137 -1.26 -2.82 10.00
C VAL A 137 -0.71 -4.18 9.59
N GLY A 138 -1.21 -4.72 8.48
CA GLY A 138 -0.72 -5.94 7.86
C GLY A 138 0.03 -5.65 6.56
N MET A 139 1.04 -6.48 6.25
CA MET A 139 1.82 -6.37 5.04
C MET A 139 1.75 -7.63 4.18
N VAL A 140 1.35 -7.48 2.93
CA VAL A 140 1.45 -8.53 1.90
C VAL A 140 2.61 -8.18 0.97
N ALA A 141 3.70 -8.93 1.03
CA ALA A 141 4.87 -8.76 0.18
C ALA A 141 4.84 -9.76 -1.00
N GLY A 142 5.28 -9.33 -2.18
CA GLY A 142 5.52 -10.22 -3.31
C GLY A 142 6.96 -10.76 -3.30
N ARG A 143 7.19 -11.90 -4.01
CA ARG A 143 8.55 -12.45 -4.16
C ARG A 143 8.89 -12.91 -5.58
N VAL A 144 8.06 -12.61 -6.58
CA VAL A 144 8.37 -12.92 -7.97
C VAL A 144 9.15 -11.77 -8.60
N PRO A 145 10.41 -11.95 -8.99
CA PRO A 145 11.33 -10.88 -9.40
C PRO A 145 11.06 -10.39 -10.83
N ARG A 146 9.86 -9.86 -11.07
CA ARG A 146 9.44 -9.31 -12.37
C ARG A 146 8.98 -7.87 -12.21
N GLY A 147 9.74 -6.92 -12.78
CA GLY A 147 9.38 -5.49 -12.72
C GLY A 147 10.54 -4.60 -13.13
N LEU A 148 10.25 -3.33 -13.41
CA LEU A 148 11.23 -2.35 -13.85
C LEU A 148 12.31 -2.04 -12.81
N GLY A 149 12.00 -2.16 -11.53
CA GLY A 149 12.96 -1.91 -10.45
C GLY A 149 14.18 -2.84 -10.52
N ALA A 150 14.01 -4.08 -10.99
CA ALA A 150 15.09 -5.04 -11.17
C ALA A 150 16.12 -4.63 -12.24
N LEU A 151 15.79 -3.66 -13.11
CA LEU A 151 16.73 -3.11 -14.11
C LEU A 151 17.68 -2.08 -13.49
N PHE A 152 17.30 -1.46 -12.39
CA PHE A 152 18.02 -0.32 -11.80
C PHE A 152 18.62 -0.63 -10.43
N ALA A 153 18.11 -1.63 -9.73
CA ALA A 153 18.57 -2.00 -8.40
C ALA A 153 19.06 -3.45 -8.34
N ARG A 154 20.08 -3.67 -7.52
CA ARG A 154 20.46 -5.01 -7.07
C ARG A 154 19.76 -5.25 -5.74
N PHE A 155 18.93 -6.29 -5.70
CA PHE A 155 18.24 -6.68 -4.47
C PHE A 155 19.03 -7.76 -3.74
N GLU A 156 19.15 -7.62 -2.44
CA GLU A 156 19.62 -8.68 -1.58
C GLU A 156 18.42 -9.49 -1.07
N GLY A 157 18.35 -10.76 -1.44
CA GLY A 157 17.26 -11.65 -1.05
C GLY A 157 15.99 -11.56 -1.90
N PRO A 158 14.88 -12.12 -1.43
CA PRO A 158 13.61 -12.18 -2.16
C PRO A 158 13.04 -10.78 -2.41
N HIS A 159 12.52 -10.56 -3.63
CA HIS A 159 11.92 -9.29 -4.04
C HIS A 159 10.83 -9.49 -5.10
N ASP A 160 9.94 -8.52 -5.27
CA ASP A 160 8.83 -8.57 -6.22
C ASP A 160 9.14 -7.94 -7.58
N GLY A 161 10.40 -7.56 -7.79
CA GLY A 161 10.88 -6.85 -8.99
C GLY A 161 10.94 -5.33 -8.82
N THR A 162 10.47 -4.79 -7.70
CA THR A 162 10.49 -3.35 -7.39
C THR A 162 10.84 -3.08 -5.93
N VAL A 163 10.38 -3.92 -5.00
CA VAL A 163 10.58 -3.80 -3.56
C VAL A 163 11.08 -5.14 -3.03
N ALA A 164 12.12 -5.11 -2.19
CA ALA A 164 12.60 -6.29 -1.48
C ALA A 164 11.65 -6.65 -0.32
N VAL A 165 11.53 -7.94 -0.01
CA VAL A 165 10.73 -8.39 1.13
C VAL A 165 11.23 -7.76 2.43
N ALA A 166 12.54 -7.55 2.57
CA ALA A 166 13.14 -6.87 3.72
C ALA A 166 12.64 -5.42 3.88
N GLU A 167 12.45 -4.69 2.78
CA GLU A 167 11.97 -3.29 2.76
C GLU A 167 10.50 -3.15 3.19
N THR A 168 9.75 -4.26 3.17
CA THR A 168 8.35 -4.31 3.61
C THR A 168 8.19 -4.67 5.08
N ARG A 169 9.27 -4.89 5.82
CA ARG A 169 9.25 -5.28 7.24
C ARG A 169 9.53 -4.07 8.12
N ALA A 170 8.63 -3.78 9.03
CA ALA A 170 8.81 -2.73 10.02
C ALA A 170 8.37 -3.20 11.42
N PRO A 171 8.97 -2.67 12.48
CA PRO A 171 8.44 -2.84 13.83
C PRO A 171 7.00 -2.33 13.90
N GLY A 172 6.14 -3.00 14.65
CA GLY A 172 4.74 -2.60 14.83
C GLY A 172 3.75 -3.15 13.79
N LEU A 173 4.22 -3.86 12.75
CA LEU A 173 3.30 -4.63 11.91
C LEU A 173 2.61 -5.72 12.73
N ALA A 174 1.28 -5.79 12.65
CA ALA A 174 0.48 -6.83 13.31
C ALA A 174 0.73 -8.20 12.69
N ASP A 175 0.90 -8.26 11.35
CA ASP A 175 1.25 -9.50 10.65
C ASP A 175 1.92 -9.18 9.29
N HIS A 176 2.68 -10.14 8.76
CA HIS A 176 3.38 -10.03 7.49
C HIS A 176 3.32 -11.37 6.75
N VAL A 177 2.90 -11.35 5.49
CA VAL A 177 2.84 -12.52 4.63
C VAL A 177 3.55 -12.28 3.30
N VAL A 178 4.20 -13.31 2.77
CA VAL A 178 4.83 -13.28 1.45
C VAL A 178 4.02 -14.15 0.49
N VAL A 179 3.71 -13.61 -0.70
CA VAL A 179 2.90 -14.28 -1.73
C VAL A 179 3.67 -14.41 -3.05
N GLU A 180 3.28 -15.39 -3.87
CA GLU A 180 3.84 -15.59 -5.21
C GLU A 180 3.26 -14.58 -6.19
N ALA A 181 3.78 -13.34 -6.13
CA ALA A 181 3.37 -12.26 -7.03
C ALA A 181 4.54 -11.31 -7.29
N SER A 182 4.56 -10.71 -8.47
CA SER A 182 5.39 -9.53 -8.75
C SER A 182 4.73 -8.28 -8.21
N HIS A 183 5.44 -7.16 -8.20
CA HIS A 183 4.96 -5.90 -7.64
C HIS A 183 3.57 -5.49 -8.17
N SER A 184 3.43 -5.32 -9.47
CA SER A 184 2.12 -5.06 -10.08
C SER A 184 1.20 -6.28 -10.05
N GLY A 185 1.77 -7.49 -10.03
CA GLY A 185 1.04 -8.74 -9.92
C GLY A 185 0.26 -8.91 -8.62
N LEU A 186 0.66 -8.24 -7.54
CA LEU A 186 -0.08 -8.20 -6.27
C LEU A 186 -1.54 -7.78 -6.46
N LEU A 187 -1.81 -6.83 -7.37
CA LEU A 187 -3.17 -6.35 -7.66
C LEU A 187 -4.04 -7.38 -8.39
N PHE A 188 -3.43 -8.36 -9.02
CA PHE A 188 -4.11 -9.43 -9.78
C PHE A 188 -4.07 -10.79 -9.06
N SER A 189 -3.29 -10.90 -7.98
CA SER A 189 -3.11 -12.13 -7.21
C SER A 189 -4.35 -12.47 -6.39
N SER A 190 -4.91 -13.66 -6.63
CA SER A 190 -6.00 -14.18 -5.79
C SER A 190 -5.54 -14.39 -4.35
N GLN A 191 -4.29 -14.83 -4.17
CA GLN A 191 -3.70 -15.02 -2.86
C GLN A 191 -3.61 -13.71 -2.09
N ALA A 192 -3.16 -12.61 -2.74
CA ALA A 192 -3.10 -11.30 -2.10
C ALA A 192 -4.50 -10.80 -1.68
N VAL A 193 -5.53 -11.02 -2.51
CA VAL A 193 -6.91 -10.66 -2.15
C VAL A 193 -7.41 -11.46 -0.95
N VAL A 194 -7.22 -12.78 -0.94
CA VAL A 194 -7.64 -13.66 0.16
C VAL A 194 -6.94 -13.26 1.47
N GLN A 195 -5.63 -13.02 1.42
CA GLN A 195 -4.86 -12.55 2.57
C GLN A 195 -5.36 -11.19 3.07
N THR A 196 -5.60 -10.25 2.16
CA THR A 196 -6.16 -8.93 2.51
C THR A 196 -7.50 -9.10 3.23
N ALA A 197 -8.42 -9.86 2.67
CA ALA A 197 -9.72 -10.08 3.28
C ALA A 197 -9.65 -10.75 4.66
N ALA A 198 -8.73 -11.72 4.83
CA ALA A 198 -8.50 -12.37 6.11
C ALA A 198 -8.01 -11.37 7.17
N PHE A 199 -7.01 -10.54 6.80
CA PHE A 199 -6.48 -9.53 7.70
C PHE A 199 -7.52 -8.46 8.06
N LEU A 200 -8.27 -7.95 7.10
CA LEU A 200 -9.31 -6.96 7.37
C LEU A 200 -10.38 -7.47 8.33
N ARG A 201 -10.66 -8.78 8.34
CA ARG A 201 -11.63 -9.39 9.26
C ARG A 201 -11.05 -9.71 10.63
N ALA A 202 -9.82 -10.21 10.70
CA ALA A 202 -9.29 -10.86 11.90
C ALA A 202 -8.00 -10.22 12.47
N GLY A 203 -7.41 -9.21 11.82
CA GLY A 203 -6.12 -8.62 12.22
C GLY A 203 -4.92 -9.54 11.98
N ARG A 204 -5.11 -10.65 11.26
CA ARG A 204 -4.05 -11.62 10.91
C ARG A 204 -4.31 -12.24 9.55
N PHE A 205 -3.24 -12.65 8.88
CA PHE A 205 -3.33 -13.36 7.62
C PHE A 205 -3.74 -14.85 7.81
N ALA A 206 -4.33 -15.43 6.77
CA ALA A 206 -4.63 -16.86 6.74
C ALA A 206 -3.31 -17.67 6.65
N ARG A 207 -3.23 -18.72 7.42
CA ARG A 207 -2.09 -19.68 7.47
C ARG A 207 -2.56 -21.07 7.16
#